data_b98ca5c6f7d5cd3d05ddc2334f3df54b
#
_entry.id   b98ca5c6f7d5cd3d05ddc2334f3df54b
#
_cell.length_a   1.000
_cell.length_b   1.000
_cell.length_c   1.000
_cell.angle_alpha   90.00
_cell.angle_beta   90.00
_cell.angle_gamma   90.00
#
_symmetry.space_group_name_H-M   'P 1'
#
loop_
_entity.id
_entity.type
_entity.pdbx_description
1 polymer ?
#
loop_
_entity_poly.entity_id
_entity_poly.type
_entity_poly.pdbx_seq_one_letter_code
_entity_poly.pdbx_strand_id
1 'polypeptide(L)'
;MRNIAAAYPAAHIVREVYTGTACRGRQELDKLLRTVQPGDTIVFDSVSRMSRSAEEGCALYETLYNRGVTLCFLKEPHINTDTYKQALQRQINSSPETGSAATDRFVSGIMDALNRYTSDLAKEQIRLAFAQAQKEVDDLHQRTREGILTARLNGKQIGQMPGRKLTIKKSAPCKEQIKKYSRDFDGTLTDADCIKLIGIARNTYYKYKRELREELTRNMKS
;
A
#
# COMPACT_ATOMS: atom_id res chain seq x y z
N MET A 1 -5.28 9.00 -4.63
CA MET A 1 -6.58 8.67 -5.26
C MET A 1 -7.09 9.77 -6.17
N ARG A 2 -7.15 11.03 -5.74
CA ARG A 2 -7.58 12.15 -6.62
C ARG A 2 -6.77 12.22 -7.91
N ASN A 3 -5.48 11.93 -7.87
CA ASN A 3 -4.59 12.01 -9.04
C ASN A 3 -4.92 10.96 -10.10
N ILE A 4 -5.17 9.70 -9.71
CA ILE A 4 -5.53 8.63 -10.65
C ILE A 4 -6.91 8.90 -11.27
N ALA A 5 -7.91 9.25 -10.46
CA ALA A 5 -9.25 9.55 -10.96
C ALA A 5 -9.28 10.79 -11.88
N ALA A 6 -8.40 11.76 -11.66
CA ALA A 6 -8.28 12.93 -12.52
C ALA A 6 -7.60 12.58 -13.87
N ALA A 7 -6.57 11.75 -13.85
CA ALA A 7 -5.85 11.33 -15.05
C ALA A 7 -6.60 10.27 -15.87
N TYR A 8 -7.34 9.39 -15.20
CA TYR A 8 -8.07 8.27 -15.81
C TYR A 8 -9.50 8.17 -15.24
N PRO A 9 -10.44 9.01 -15.68
CA PRO A 9 -11.80 9.06 -15.12
C PRO A 9 -12.60 7.76 -15.27
N ALA A 10 -12.33 6.97 -16.33
CA ALA A 10 -12.98 5.70 -16.60
C ALA A 10 -12.31 4.48 -15.92
N ALA A 11 -11.23 4.68 -15.16
CA ALA A 11 -10.50 3.58 -14.55
C ALA A 11 -11.27 3.00 -13.35
N HIS A 12 -11.27 1.67 -13.24
CA HIS A 12 -11.73 0.98 -12.04
C HIS A 12 -10.72 1.19 -10.91
N ILE A 13 -11.12 1.86 -9.83
CA ILE A 13 -10.23 2.20 -8.72
C ILE A 13 -10.25 1.10 -7.65
N VAL A 14 -9.13 0.39 -7.53
CA VAL A 14 -8.88 -0.57 -6.47
C VAL A 14 -8.26 0.15 -5.26
N ARG A 15 -8.86 -0.03 -4.09
CA ARG A 15 -8.41 0.61 -2.84
C ARG A 15 -7.84 -0.43 -1.89
N GLU A 16 -6.56 -0.33 -1.64
CA GLU A 16 -5.90 -1.13 -0.60
C GLU A 16 -5.85 -0.33 0.71
N VAL A 17 -6.43 -0.88 1.79
CA VAL A 17 -6.28 -0.34 3.14
C VAL A 17 -5.08 -1.04 3.78
N TYR A 18 -3.92 -0.43 3.66
CA TYR A 18 -2.66 -1.01 4.11
C TYR A 18 -2.11 -0.24 5.32
N THR A 19 -1.99 -0.93 6.45
CA THR A 19 -1.31 -0.43 7.66
C THR A 19 0.19 -0.75 7.55
N GLY A 20 1.00 0.28 7.56
CA GLY A 20 2.38 0.38 7.10
C GLY A 20 3.47 -0.56 7.61
N THR A 21 3.18 -1.62 8.38
CA THR A 21 4.22 -2.42 9.05
C THR A 21 4.26 -3.90 8.67
N ALA A 22 3.30 -4.42 7.93
CA ALA A 22 3.28 -5.84 7.56
C ALA A 22 3.23 -6.03 6.05
N CYS A 23 4.23 -6.71 5.48
CA CYS A 23 4.23 -7.14 4.07
C CYS A 23 3.15 -8.19 3.74
N ARG A 24 2.46 -8.73 4.74
CA ARG A 24 1.36 -9.68 4.57
C ARG A 24 0.04 -8.94 4.50
N GLY A 25 -0.69 -9.13 3.39
CA GLY A 25 -2.10 -8.79 3.30
C GLY A 25 -2.46 -7.68 2.32
N ARG A 26 -1.79 -7.57 1.18
CA ARG A 26 -2.23 -6.72 0.05
C ARG A 26 -3.29 -7.45 -0.77
N GLN A 27 -4.39 -7.84 -0.11
CA GLN A 27 -5.41 -8.71 -0.68
C GLN A 27 -6.05 -8.13 -1.95
N GLU A 28 -6.25 -6.83 -2.01
CA GLU A 28 -6.88 -6.19 -3.16
C GLU A 28 -5.90 -6.10 -4.35
N LEU A 29 -4.62 -5.83 -4.09
CA LEU A 29 -3.58 -5.90 -5.14
C LEU A 29 -3.43 -7.34 -5.64
N ASP A 30 -3.37 -8.32 -4.74
CA ASP A 30 -3.24 -9.74 -5.12
C ASP A 30 -4.43 -10.21 -5.96
N LYS A 31 -5.65 -9.77 -5.65
CA LYS A 31 -6.83 -10.03 -6.48
C LYS A 31 -6.70 -9.39 -7.85
N LEU A 32 -6.30 -8.12 -7.91
CA LEU A 32 -6.08 -7.41 -9.17
C LEU A 32 -5.07 -8.16 -10.05
N LEU A 33 -3.93 -8.55 -9.48
CA LEU A 33 -2.86 -9.25 -10.21
C LEU A 33 -3.29 -10.62 -10.77
N ARG A 34 -4.28 -11.27 -10.13
CA ARG A 34 -4.87 -12.52 -10.62
C ARG A 34 -5.88 -12.32 -11.74
N THR A 35 -6.57 -11.18 -11.75
CA THR A 35 -7.66 -10.90 -12.72
C THR A 35 -7.18 -10.18 -13.97
N VAL A 36 -6.05 -9.46 -13.90
CA VAL A 36 -5.51 -8.67 -15.00
C VAL A 36 -5.13 -9.55 -16.19
N GLN A 37 -5.50 -9.13 -17.39
CA GLN A 37 -5.26 -9.83 -18.65
C GLN A 37 -4.19 -9.12 -19.50
N PRO A 38 -3.57 -9.82 -20.48
CA PRO A 38 -2.72 -9.18 -21.48
C PRO A 38 -3.48 -8.07 -22.22
N GLY A 39 -2.84 -6.90 -22.35
CA GLY A 39 -3.46 -5.71 -22.94
C GLY A 39 -4.09 -4.76 -21.93
N ASP A 40 -4.32 -5.19 -20.69
CA ASP A 40 -4.80 -4.30 -19.64
C ASP A 40 -3.72 -3.29 -19.21
N THR A 41 -4.18 -2.14 -18.70
CA THR A 41 -3.30 -1.11 -18.13
C THR A 41 -3.54 -0.98 -16.63
N ILE A 42 -2.49 -1.13 -15.83
CA ILE A 42 -2.51 -0.85 -14.40
C ILE A 42 -1.84 0.50 -14.15
N VAL A 43 -2.55 1.39 -13.46
CA VAL A 43 -2.07 2.73 -13.12
C VAL A 43 -1.76 2.81 -11.62
N PHE A 44 -0.53 3.14 -11.29
CA PHE A 44 -0.08 3.44 -9.92
C PHE A 44 0.17 4.94 -9.75
N ASP A 45 -0.15 5.50 -8.57
CA ASP A 45 0.20 6.88 -8.23
C ASP A 45 1.74 7.05 -8.17
N SER A 46 2.44 6.03 -7.65
CA SER A 46 3.90 5.97 -7.57
C SER A 46 4.40 4.53 -7.48
N VAL A 47 5.68 4.34 -7.73
CA VAL A 47 6.39 3.05 -7.62
C VAL A 47 6.20 2.40 -6.25
N SER A 48 6.23 3.20 -5.18
CA SER A 48 6.04 2.73 -3.80
C SER A 48 4.64 2.14 -3.54
N ARG A 49 3.66 2.40 -4.43
CA ARG A 49 2.34 1.77 -4.36
C ARG A 49 2.34 0.37 -4.93
N MET A 50 3.21 0.10 -5.89
CA MET A 50 3.38 -1.23 -6.46
C MET A 50 4.17 -2.14 -5.52
N SER A 51 5.34 -1.73 -5.05
CA SER A 51 6.14 -2.45 -4.04
C SER A 51 6.93 -1.48 -3.16
N ARG A 52 7.30 -1.95 -1.96
CA ARG A 52 8.20 -1.24 -1.04
C ARG A 52 9.61 -1.82 -1.05
N SER A 53 9.78 -3.04 -1.53
CA SER A 53 11.07 -3.66 -1.79
C SER A 53 11.42 -3.41 -3.24
N ALA A 54 12.64 -2.95 -3.50
CA ALA A 54 13.15 -2.73 -4.84
C ALA A 54 13.21 -4.04 -5.63
N GLU A 55 13.66 -5.10 -4.97
CA GLU A 55 13.79 -6.43 -5.57
C GLU A 55 12.44 -7.03 -5.97
N GLU A 56 11.47 -7.07 -5.03
CA GLU A 56 10.11 -7.54 -5.31
C GLU A 56 9.42 -6.68 -6.37
N GLY A 57 9.65 -5.36 -6.35
CA GLY A 57 9.08 -4.43 -7.31
C GLY A 57 9.58 -4.67 -8.73
N CYS A 58 10.87 -4.86 -8.91
CA CYS A 58 11.46 -5.18 -10.20
C CYS A 58 10.95 -6.52 -10.73
N ALA A 59 10.94 -7.57 -9.90
CA ALA A 59 10.46 -8.90 -10.28
C ALA A 59 8.97 -8.85 -10.69
N LEU A 60 8.14 -8.11 -9.95
CA LEU A 60 6.73 -7.94 -10.29
C LEU A 60 6.54 -7.14 -11.58
N TYR A 61 7.34 -6.08 -11.79
CA TYR A 61 7.33 -5.29 -13.03
C TYR A 61 7.64 -6.18 -14.24
N GLU A 62 8.72 -6.96 -14.18
CA GLU A 62 9.11 -7.88 -15.25
C GLU A 62 8.02 -8.94 -15.50
N THR A 63 7.45 -9.50 -14.46
CA THR A 63 6.37 -10.49 -14.58
C THR A 63 5.16 -9.92 -15.32
N LEU A 64 4.71 -8.71 -14.95
CA LEU A 64 3.57 -8.06 -15.59
C LEU A 64 3.88 -7.62 -17.02
N TYR A 65 5.08 -7.11 -17.25
CA TYR A 65 5.57 -6.77 -18.59
C TYR A 65 5.54 -7.98 -19.52
N ASN A 66 6.09 -9.12 -19.07
CA ASN A 66 6.12 -10.36 -19.84
C ASN A 66 4.72 -10.95 -20.07
N ARG A 67 3.75 -10.66 -19.18
CA ARG A 67 2.34 -11.00 -19.37
C ARG A 67 1.62 -10.07 -20.35
N GLY A 68 2.29 -9.06 -20.90
CA GLY A 68 1.67 -8.09 -21.82
C GLY A 68 0.79 -7.05 -21.14
N VAL A 69 0.96 -6.83 -19.84
CA VAL A 69 0.26 -5.80 -19.07
C VAL A 69 1.02 -4.48 -19.18
N THR A 70 0.31 -3.39 -19.42
CA THR A 70 0.90 -2.04 -19.44
C THR A 70 0.89 -1.44 -18.03
N LEU A 71 2.05 -0.95 -17.58
CA LEU A 71 2.22 -0.29 -16.29
C LEU A 71 2.42 1.21 -16.49
N CYS A 72 1.66 2.01 -15.75
CA CYS A 72 1.74 3.46 -15.76
C CYS A 72 1.95 3.98 -14.34
N PHE A 73 2.99 4.81 -14.13
CA PHE A 73 3.33 5.44 -12.87
C PHE A 73 3.20 6.95 -13.03
N LEU A 74 2.28 7.58 -12.28
CA LEU A 74 1.99 9.01 -12.45
C LEU A 74 3.15 9.92 -12.01
N LYS A 75 3.88 9.52 -10.98
CA LYS A 75 5.02 10.29 -10.46
C LYS A 75 6.33 9.96 -11.15
N GLU A 76 6.47 8.74 -11.65
CA GLU A 76 7.68 8.23 -12.30
C GLU A 76 7.39 7.81 -13.75
N PRO A 77 6.98 8.72 -14.65
CA PRO A 77 6.56 8.37 -16.02
C PRO A 77 7.69 7.80 -16.88
N HIS A 78 8.95 8.04 -16.50
CA HIS A 78 10.12 7.54 -17.22
C HIS A 78 10.28 6.01 -17.17
N ILE A 79 9.60 5.32 -16.23
CA ILE A 79 9.58 3.86 -16.13
C ILE A 79 8.26 3.24 -16.58
N ASN A 80 7.36 4.01 -17.18
CA ASN A 80 6.16 3.44 -17.77
C ASN A 80 6.52 2.39 -18.82
N THR A 81 5.71 1.35 -18.93
CA THR A 81 5.93 0.27 -19.89
C THR A 81 6.05 0.78 -21.32
N ASP A 82 5.29 1.81 -21.70
CA ASP A 82 5.38 2.38 -23.04
C ASP A 82 6.72 3.09 -23.28
N THR A 83 7.24 3.82 -22.28
CA THR A 83 8.57 4.42 -22.35
C THR A 83 9.66 3.35 -22.50
N TYR A 84 9.53 2.26 -21.73
CA TYR A 84 10.42 1.13 -21.82
C TYR A 84 10.35 0.44 -23.20
N LYS A 85 9.14 0.19 -23.74
CA LYS A 85 8.93 -0.36 -25.08
C LYS A 85 9.54 0.55 -26.16
N GLN A 86 9.32 1.87 -26.06
CA GLN A 86 9.92 2.82 -27.00
C GLN A 86 11.45 2.81 -26.97
N ALA A 87 12.06 2.69 -25.79
CA ALA A 87 13.51 2.55 -25.67
C ALA A 87 14.02 1.27 -26.35
N LEU A 88 13.27 0.17 -26.22
CA LEU A 88 13.58 -1.09 -26.92
C LEU A 88 13.29 -1.04 -28.43
N GLN A 89 12.25 -0.33 -28.87
CA GLN A 89 11.89 -0.18 -30.29
C GLN A 89 12.83 0.74 -31.05
N ARG A 90 13.53 1.65 -30.35
CA ARG A 90 14.62 2.46 -30.94
C ARG A 90 15.86 1.64 -31.28
N GLN A 91 15.77 0.30 -31.25
CA GLN A 91 16.82 -0.56 -31.71
C GLN A 91 17.14 -0.24 -33.18
N ILE A 92 18.41 -0.07 -33.45
CA ILE A 92 18.91 0.23 -34.79
C ILE A 92 18.84 -1.08 -35.60
N ASN A 93 17.74 -1.24 -36.34
CA ASN A 93 17.50 -2.43 -37.17
C ASN A 93 17.96 -2.19 -38.61
N SER A 94 19.09 -1.53 -38.84
CA SER A 94 19.66 -1.39 -40.18
C SER A 94 20.66 -2.49 -40.39
N SER A 95 20.42 -3.34 -41.39
CA SER A 95 21.46 -4.23 -41.94
C SER A 95 22.35 -3.36 -42.84
N PRO A 96 23.61 -3.16 -42.50
CA PRO A 96 24.50 -2.39 -43.33
C PRO A 96 24.77 -3.18 -44.61
N GLU A 97 24.56 -2.56 -45.77
CA GLU A 97 24.90 -3.10 -47.09
C GLU A 97 26.00 -2.24 -47.69
N THR A 98 27.23 -2.40 -47.17
CA THR A 98 28.40 -1.63 -47.62
C THR A 98 29.13 -2.26 -48.81
N GLY A 99 28.69 -3.46 -49.23
CA GLY A 99 29.36 -4.25 -50.26
C GLY A 99 30.60 -5.03 -49.74
N SER A 100 30.94 -4.90 -48.45
CA SER A 100 32.00 -5.65 -47.80
C SER A 100 31.45 -6.46 -46.63
N ALA A 101 31.43 -7.77 -46.74
CA ALA A 101 30.95 -8.68 -45.68
C ALA A 101 31.72 -8.54 -44.36
N ALA A 102 32.94 -8.06 -44.36
CA ALA A 102 33.74 -7.80 -43.17
C ALA A 102 33.24 -6.53 -42.47
N THR A 103 32.98 -5.45 -43.22
CA THR A 103 32.45 -4.19 -42.73
C THR A 103 31.02 -4.35 -42.20
N ASP A 104 30.19 -5.11 -42.92
CA ASP A 104 28.79 -5.36 -42.53
C ASP A 104 28.72 -6.11 -41.20
N ARG A 105 29.57 -7.15 -41.01
CA ARG A 105 29.66 -7.85 -39.70
C ARG A 105 30.14 -6.97 -38.55
N PHE A 106 31.13 -6.10 -38.82
CA PHE A 106 31.64 -5.16 -37.80
C PHE A 106 30.56 -4.16 -37.37
N VAL A 107 29.89 -3.53 -38.34
CA VAL A 107 28.82 -2.56 -38.07
C VAL A 107 27.64 -3.24 -37.35
N SER A 108 27.22 -4.44 -37.80
CA SER A 108 26.17 -5.21 -37.10
C SER A 108 26.56 -5.51 -35.65
N GLY A 109 27.81 -5.88 -35.40
CA GLY A 109 28.29 -6.14 -34.03
C GLY A 109 28.24 -4.91 -33.13
N ILE A 110 28.55 -3.73 -33.67
CA ILE A 110 28.41 -2.46 -32.92
C ILE A 110 26.92 -2.16 -32.62
N MET A 111 26.05 -2.34 -33.62
CA MET A 111 24.60 -2.12 -33.44
C MET A 111 23.98 -3.06 -32.40
N ASP A 112 24.36 -4.33 -32.43
CA ASP A 112 23.93 -5.32 -31.43
C ASP A 112 24.40 -4.92 -30.00
N ALA A 113 25.65 -4.46 -29.89
CA ALA A 113 26.19 -4.00 -28.62
C ALA A 113 25.45 -2.75 -28.09
N LEU A 114 25.14 -1.78 -28.96
CA LEU A 114 24.34 -0.60 -28.61
C LEU A 114 22.91 -0.96 -28.21
N ASN A 115 22.29 -1.89 -28.93
CA ASN A 115 20.92 -2.35 -28.62
C ASN A 115 20.88 -3.06 -27.24
N ARG A 116 21.87 -3.89 -26.93
CA ARG A 116 22.02 -4.50 -25.61
C ARG A 116 22.21 -3.43 -24.52
N TYR A 117 23.11 -2.49 -24.74
CA TYR A 117 23.36 -1.39 -23.79
C TYR A 117 22.10 -0.57 -23.50
N THR A 118 21.33 -0.19 -24.53
CA THR A 118 20.08 0.58 -24.33
C THR A 118 19.03 -0.22 -23.57
N SER A 119 18.94 -1.54 -23.82
CA SER A 119 18.07 -2.45 -23.07
C SER A 119 18.48 -2.54 -21.58
N ASP A 120 19.77 -2.72 -21.33
CA ASP A 120 20.29 -2.83 -19.97
C ASP A 120 20.15 -1.52 -19.21
N LEU A 121 20.36 -0.38 -19.87
CA LEU A 121 20.16 0.95 -19.31
C LEU A 121 18.68 1.17 -18.90
N ALA A 122 17.74 0.75 -19.73
CA ALA A 122 16.32 0.86 -19.42
C ALA A 122 15.91 0.01 -18.20
N LYS A 123 16.45 -1.21 -18.08
CA LYS A 123 16.26 -2.06 -16.88
C LYS A 123 16.87 -1.42 -15.63
N GLU A 124 18.06 -0.84 -15.76
CA GLU A 124 18.73 -0.16 -14.65
C GLU A 124 17.92 1.06 -14.17
N GLN A 125 17.31 1.83 -15.05
CA GLN A 125 16.43 2.93 -14.68
C GLN A 125 15.23 2.46 -13.86
N ILE A 126 14.59 1.35 -14.25
CA ILE A 126 13.50 0.74 -13.47
C ILE A 126 14.01 0.37 -12.08
N ARG A 127 15.15 -0.31 -11.99
CA ARG A 127 15.75 -0.72 -10.72
C ARG A 127 16.07 0.46 -9.82
N LEU A 128 16.65 1.51 -10.37
CA LEU A 128 16.96 2.74 -9.63
C LEU A 128 15.71 3.43 -9.10
N ALA A 129 14.62 3.49 -9.87
CA ALA A 129 13.36 4.07 -9.41
C ALA A 129 12.78 3.31 -8.21
N PHE A 130 12.79 1.97 -8.23
CA PHE A 130 12.37 1.16 -7.08
C PHE A 130 13.31 1.30 -5.88
N ALA A 131 14.63 1.33 -6.09
CA ALA A 131 15.61 1.54 -5.04
C ALA A 131 15.46 2.91 -4.36
N GLN A 132 15.22 3.96 -5.14
CA GLN A 132 14.96 5.29 -4.62
C GLN A 132 13.67 5.34 -3.81
N ALA A 133 12.58 4.73 -4.31
CA ALA A 133 11.31 4.67 -3.58
C ALA A 133 11.44 3.90 -2.25
N GLN A 134 12.21 2.83 -2.20
CA GLN A 134 12.51 2.10 -0.97
C GLN A 134 13.29 3.00 0.00
N LYS A 135 14.35 3.64 -0.46
CA LYS A 135 15.17 4.55 0.35
C LYS A 135 14.34 5.68 0.98
N GLU A 136 13.43 6.29 0.22
CA GLU A 136 12.54 7.35 0.74
C GLU A 136 11.66 6.85 1.91
N VAL A 137 11.17 5.61 1.84
CA VAL A 137 10.39 5.00 2.93
C VAL A 137 11.27 4.74 4.14
N ASP A 138 12.47 4.21 3.94
CA ASP A 138 13.41 3.92 5.03
C ASP A 138 13.87 5.21 5.74
N ASP A 139 14.19 6.26 4.99
CA ASP A 139 14.53 7.58 5.50
C ASP A 139 13.37 8.19 6.31
N LEU A 140 12.13 8.04 5.85
CA LEU A 140 10.95 8.49 6.60
C LEU A 140 10.79 7.74 7.92
N HIS A 141 10.98 6.42 7.92
CA HIS A 141 10.95 5.61 9.12
C HIS A 141 12.05 6.00 10.10
N GLN A 142 13.26 6.24 9.61
CA GLN A 142 14.39 6.67 10.43
C GLN A 142 14.10 8.03 11.08
N ARG A 143 13.71 9.04 10.30
CA ARG A 143 13.35 10.37 10.83
C ARG A 143 12.24 10.31 11.88
N THR A 144 11.25 9.43 11.65
CA THR A 144 10.17 9.23 12.63
C THR A 144 10.69 8.63 13.93
N ARG A 145 11.59 7.63 13.87
CA ARG A 145 12.22 7.03 15.06
C ARG A 145 13.07 8.05 15.82
N GLU A 146 13.87 8.82 15.10
CA GLU A 146 14.72 9.88 15.69
C GLU A 146 13.87 10.98 16.32
N GLY A 147 12.78 11.39 15.66
CA GLY A 147 11.83 12.35 16.21
C GLY A 147 11.14 11.86 17.50
N ILE A 148 10.77 10.58 17.56
CA ILE A 148 10.22 9.95 18.76
C ILE A 148 11.26 9.91 19.87
N LEU A 149 12.52 9.53 19.56
CA LEU A 149 13.60 9.50 20.54
C LEU A 149 13.88 10.90 21.11
N THR A 150 14.00 11.88 20.25
CA THR A 150 14.20 13.30 20.65
C THR A 150 13.07 13.80 21.54
N ALA A 151 11.83 13.47 21.18
CA ALA A 151 10.67 13.86 21.99
C ALA A 151 10.70 13.20 23.39
N ARG A 152 11.13 11.93 23.48
CA ARG A 152 11.34 11.25 24.79
C ARG A 152 12.41 11.90 25.61
N LEU A 153 13.57 12.21 25.02
CA LEU A 153 14.68 12.88 25.70
C LEU A 153 14.28 14.26 26.21
N ASN A 154 13.41 14.96 25.49
CA ASN A 154 12.86 16.26 25.91
C ASN A 154 11.66 16.13 26.88
N GLY A 155 11.42 14.95 27.46
CA GLY A 155 10.33 14.73 28.44
C GLY A 155 8.92 14.79 27.87
N LYS A 156 8.75 14.81 26.54
CA LYS A 156 7.41 14.83 25.92
C LYS A 156 6.73 13.47 26.04
N GLN A 157 5.48 13.48 26.47
CA GLN A 157 4.66 12.27 26.49
C GLN A 157 4.44 11.73 25.07
N ILE A 158 4.82 10.47 24.82
CA ILE A 158 4.62 9.79 23.55
C ILE A 158 3.65 8.62 23.78
N GLY A 159 2.58 8.59 23.01
CA GLY A 159 1.53 7.60 23.14
C GLY A 159 0.52 7.93 24.23
N GLN A 160 -0.23 6.92 24.65
CA GLN A 160 -1.26 7.08 25.67
C GLN A 160 -0.64 7.27 27.06
N MET A 161 -1.10 8.24 27.82
CA MET A 161 -0.72 8.42 29.22
C MET A 161 -1.09 7.17 30.04
N PRO A 162 -0.18 6.65 30.89
CA PRO A 162 -0.49 5.57 31.80
C PRO A 162 -1.72 5.92 32.65
N GLY A 163 -2.67 4.99 32.78
CA GLY A 163 -3.90 5.17 33.56
C GLY A 163 -5.02 5.97 32.90
N ARG A 164 -4.78 6.67 31.78
CA ARG A 164 -5.85 7.37 31.06
C ARG A 164 -6.66 6.40 30.20
N LYS A 165 -7.91 6.17 30.56
CA LYS A 165 -8.84 5.41 29.73
C LYS A 165 -9.25 6.24 28.52
N LEU A 166 -9.04 5.71 27.30
CA LEU A 166 -9.52 6.34 26.07
C LEU A 166 -11.04 6.24 26.01
N THR A 167 -11.70 7.38 25.94
CA THR A 167 -13.15 7.43 25.69
C THR A 167 -13.37 7.27 24.18
N ILE A 168 -13.74 6.07 23.77
CA ILE A 168 -14.08 5.79 22.38
C ILE A 168 -15.46 6.40 22.10
N LYS A 169 -15.62 7.19 21.03
CA LYS A 169 -16.90 7.83 20.66
C LYS A 169 -18.08 6.85 20.63
N LYS A 170 -17.85 5.59 20.30
CA LYS A 170 -18.87 4.53 20.29
C LYS A 170 -19.17 3.95 21.68
N SER A 171 -18.37 4.19 22.71
CA SER A 171 -18.55 3.56 24.03
C SER A 171 -19.76 4.12 24.77
N ALA A 172 -20.00 5.43 24.73
CA ALA A 172 -21.11 6.06 25.38
C ALA A 172 -22.48 5.54 24.87
N PRO A 173 -22.77 5.60 23.54
CA PRO A 173 -24.03 5.08 23.03
C PRO A 173 -24.22 3.57 23.26
N CYS A 174 -23.11 2.78 23.17
CA CYS A 174 -23.20 1.35 23.48
C CYS A 174 -23.52 1.08 24.94
N LYS A 175 -22.94 1.83 25.89
CA LYS A 175 -23.25 1.72 27.32
C LYS A 175 -24.70 2.08 27.62
N GLU A 176 -25.23 3.13 27.00
CA GLU A 176 -26.64 3.50 27.13
C GLU A 176 -27.59 2.40 26.65
N GLN A 177 -27.29 1.80 25.50
CA GLN A 177 -28.05 0.66 24.97
C GLN A 177 -27.96 -0.56 25.87
N ILE A 178 -26.78 -0.89 26.43
CA ILE A 178 -26.62 -1.98 27.41
C ILE A 178 -27.48 -1.70 28.64
N LYS A 179 -27.45 -0.47 29.17
CA LYS A 179 -28.26 -0.08 30.34
C LYS A 179 -29.76 -0.18 30.05
N LYS A 180 -30.19 0.15 28.83
CA LYS A 180 -31.60 0.12 28.43
C LYS A 180 -32.14 -1.30 28.21
N TYR A 181 -31.34 -2.22 27.67
CA TYR A 181 -31.86 -3.50 27.20
C TYR A 181 -31.44 -4.72 28.04
N SER A 182 -30.33 -4.66 28.76
CA SER A 182 -29.82 -5.82 29.51
C SER A 182 -30.60 -6.07 30.80
N ARG A 183 -30.91 -7.32 31.06
CA ARG A 183 -31.58 -7.76 32.30
C ARG A 183 -30.88 -7.34 33.58
N ASP A 184 -29.55 -7.18 33.54
CA ASP A 184 -28.78 -6.73 34.71
C ASP A 184 -29.00 -5.27 35.09
N PHE A 185 -29.70 -4.50 34.25
CA PHE A 185 -29.99 -3.08 34.40
C PHE A 185 -31.49 -2.80 34.15
N ASP A 186 -32.36 -3.70 34.62
CA ASP A 186 -33.82 -3.62 34.50
C ASP A 186 -34.36 -3.71 33.06
N GLY A 187 -33.56 -4.13 32.11
CA GLY A 187 -33.98 -4.45 30.74
C GLY A 187 -34.56 -5.86 30.61
N THR A 188 -34.98 -6.23 29.40
CA THR A 188 -35.67 -7.51 29.15
C THR A 188 -34.80 -8.53 28.37
N LEU A 189 -33.70 -8.11 27.78
CA LEU A 189 -32.89 -8.94 26.89
C LEU A 189 -31.77 -9.70 27.60
N THR A 190 -31.48 -10.91 27.11
CA THR A 190 -30.30 -11.66 27.56
C THR A 190 -29.00 -11.04 27.02
N ASP A 191 -27.86 -11.35 27.63
CA ASP A 191 -26.55 -10.87 27.17
C ASP A 191 -26.27 -11.20 25.70
N ALA A 192 -26.67 -12.41 25.27
CA ALA A 192 -26.49 -12.85 23.89
C ALA A 192 -27.32 -12.00 22.91
N ASP A 193 -28.55 -11.68 23.27
CA ASP A 193 -29.44 -10.87 22.44
C ASP A 193 -28.99 -9.41 22.42
N CYS A 194 -28.52 -8.87 23.56
CA CYS A 194 -27.92 -7.53 23.61
C CYS A 194 -26.69 -7.41 22.72
N ILE A 195 -25.79 -8.41 22.73
CA ILE A 195 -24.60 -8.43 21.88
C ILE A 195 -24.98 -8.36 20.39
N LYS A 196 -25.98 -9.17 19.98
CA LYS A 196 -26.49 -9.18 18.60
C LYS A 196 -27.15 -7.86 18.23
N LEU A 197 -28.00 -7.29 19.10
CA LEU A 197 -28.73 -6.05 18.85
C LEU A 197 -27.78 -4.85 18.72
N ILE A 198 -26.78 -4.75 19.62
CA ILE A 198 -25.84 -3.63 19.65
C ILE A 198 -24.72 -3.78 18.59
N GLY A 199 -24.47 -4.99 18.12
CA GLY A 199 -23.47 -5.26 17.11
C GLY A 199 -22.01 -5.09 17.58
N ILE A 200 -21.74 -5.40 18.86
CA ILE A 200 -20.39 -5.31 19.45
C ILE A 200 -19.82 -6.68 19.80
N ALA A 201 -18.48 -6.78 19.83
CA ALA A 201 -17.82 -8.02 20.22
C ALA A 201 -18.12 -8.39 21.68
N ARG A 202 -18.25 -9.68 21.97
CA ARG A 202 -18.55 -10.25 23.29
C ARG A 202 -17.66 -9.68 24.40
N ASN A 203 -16.35 -9.62 24.16
CA ASN A 203 -15.40 -9.07 25.14
C ASN A 203 -15.62 -7.57 25.42
N THR A 204 -16.00 -6.81 24.41
CA THR A 204 -16.31 -5.39 24.53
C THR A 204 -17.61 -5.18 25.32
N TYR A 205 -18.62 -6.03 25.08
CA TYR A 205 -19.88 -6.01 25.82
C TYR A 205 -19.66 -6.22 27.31
N TYR A 206 -18.96 -7.29 27.70
CA TYR A 206 -18.70 -7.57 29.13
C TYR A 206 -17.78 -6.55 29.79
N LYS A 207 -16.85 -5.93 29.04
CA LYS A 207 -16.07 -4.80 29.52
C LYS A 207 -16.97 -3.62 29.87
N TYR A 208 -17.86 -3.21 28.96
CA TYR A 208 -18.79 -2.09 29.22
C TYR A 208 -19.80 -2.39 30.32
N LYS A 209 -20.30 -3.60 30.40
CA LYS A 209 -21.20 -4.07 31.44
C LYS A 209 -20.57 -3.95 32.83
N ARG A 210 -19.30 -4.34 32.97
CA ARG A 210 -18.52 -4.20 34.20
C ARG A 210 -18.29 -2.72 34.56
N GLU A 211 -17.92 -1.89 33.62
CA GLU A 211 -17.74 -0.46 33.83
C GLU A 211 -19.02 0.22 34.30
N LEU A 212 -20.17 -0.15 33.73
CA LEU A 212 -21.49 0.35 34.16
C LEU A 212 -21.83 -0.06 35.59
N ARG A 213 -21.56 -1.30 36.02
CA ARG A 213 -21.75 -1.75 37.39
C ARG A 213 -20.87 -0.97 38.38
N GLU A 214 -19.61 -0.73 38.03
CA GLU A 214 -18.68 0.08 38.83
C GLU A 214 -19.16 1.53 38.95
N GLU A 215 -19.68 2.13 37.87
CA GLU A 215 -20.28 3.48 37.86
C GLU A 215 -21.49 3.57 38.76
N LEU A 216 -22.43 2.61 38.71
CA LEU A 216 -23.60 2.55 39.56
C LEU A 216 -23.24 2.38 41.05
N THR A 217 -22.32 1.49 41.37
CA THR A 217 -21.86 1.27 42.74
C THR A 217 -21.19 2.51 43.33
N ARG A 218 -20.51 3.29 42.50
CA ARG A 218 -19.87 4.55 42.94
C ARG A 218 -20.90 5.64 43.23
N ASN A 219 -21.93 5.74 42.37
CA ASN A 219 -23.02 6.72 42.53
C ASN A 219 -23.93 6.39 43.73
N MET A 220 -24.00 5.13 44.18
CA MET A 220 -24.76 4.72 45.38
C MET A 220 -24.01 5.01 46.70
N LYS A 221 -22.71 5.29 46.64
CA LYS A 221 -21.86 5.60 47.81
C LYS A 221 -21.59 7.08 47.99
N SER A 222 -22.04 7.94 47.08
CA SER A 222 -22.00 9.40 47.15
C SER A 222 -23.33 9.93 47.60
#